data_7804aae73ab30ee7a148a8464c0d1d10
#
_entry.id   7804aae73ab30ee7a148a8464c0d1d10
#
_cell.length_a   1.000
_cell.length_b   1.000
_cell.length_c   1.000
_cell.angle_alpha   90.00
_cell.angle_beta   90.00
_cell.angle_gamma   90.00
#
_symmetry.space_group_name_H-M   'P 1'
#
loop_
_entity.id
_entity.type
_entity.pdbx_description
1 polymer ?
#
loop_
_entity_poly.entity_id
_entity_poly.type
_entity_poly.pdbx_seq_one_letter_code
_entity_poly.pdbx_strand_id
1 'polypeptide(L)'
;MNDYVIAIPSYKRQDTLKNKTMKLLERYKVPKKRVYIFVADNSEKNIYEDTLDKKSYNKIVVGKPGIKHIRNFMANYFPEGKHIVYLDDDINKLW
;
A
#
# COMPACT_ATOMS: atom_id res chain seq x y z
N MET A 1 -16.86 12.59 4.01
CA MET A 1 -16.40 12.32 3.67
C MET A 1 -15.83 11.20 3.51
N ASN A 2 -15.83 10.62 2.99
CA ASN A 2 -15.52 9.26 2.94
C ASN A 2 -14.71 8.87 1.73
N ASP A 3 -14.18 9.83 1.05
CA ASP A 3 -13.40 9.58 -0.14
C ASP A 3 -11.91 9.62 0.20
N TYR A 4 -11.38 8.47 0.60
CA TYR A 4 -9.98 8.36 0.96
C TYR A 4 -9.36 7.14 0.30
N VAL A 5 -8.04 7.13 0.22
CA VAL A 5 -7.26 5.98 -0.24
C VAL A 5 -6.21 5.66 0.81
N ILE A 6 -5.75 4.42 0.80
CA ILE A 6 -4.70 3.98 1.70
C ILE A 6 -3.47 3.70 0.87
N ALA A 7 -2.36 4.35 1.21
CA ALA A 7 -1.10 4.22 0.49
C ALA A 7 -0.08 3.54 1.39
N ILE A 8 0.45 2.40 0.95
CA ILE A 8 1.37 1.58 1.74
C ILE A 8 2.67 1.42 0.96
N PRO A 9 3.74 2.13 1.36
CA PRO A 9 5.04 1.90 0.75
C PRO A 9 5.66 0.64 1.35
N SER A 10 6.25 -0.20 0.54
CA SER A 10 6.86 -1.43 1.02
C SER A 10 8.02 -1.82 0.12
N TYR A 11 9.09 -2.34 0.72
CA TYR A 11 10.29 -2.74 0.00
C TYR A 11 10.86 -4.02 0.60
N LYS A 12 10.86 -5.09 -0.18
CA LYS A 12 11.40 -6.39 0.22
C LYS A 12 10.81 -6.91 1.54
N ARG A 13 9.56 -6.59 1.80
CA ARG A 13 8.89 -7.02 3.03
C ARG A 13 7.47 -7.51 2.72
N GLN A 14 7.34 -8.23 1.62
CA GLN A 14 6.04 -8.71 1.17
C GLN A 14 5.36 -9.62 2.19
N ASP A 15 6.13 -10.45 2.88
CA ASP A 15 5.55 -11.35 3.88
C ASP A 15 5.09 -10.58 5.11
N THR A 16 5.85 -9.57 5.52
CA THR A 16 5.47 -8.72 6.64
C THR A 16 4.19 -7.95 6.31
N LEU A 17 4.12 -7.39 5.11
CA LEU A 17 2.93 -6.69 4.67
C LEU A 17 1.71 -7.62 4.70
N LYS A 18 1.86 -8.82 4.16
CA LYS A 18 0.77 -9.79 4.10
C LYS A 18 0.30 -10.17 5.50
N ASN A 19 1.24 -10.42 6.41
CA ASN A 19 0.90 -10.96 7.72
C ASN A 19 0.52 -9.93 8.76
N LYS A 20 0.81 -8.66 8.51
CA LYS A 20 0.52 -7.59 9.46
C LYS A 20 -0.48 -6.59 8.89
N THR A 21 -0.01 -5.64 8.10
CA THR A 21 -0.88 -4.56 7.63
C THR A 21 -2.07 -5.06 6.82
N MET A 22 -1.87 -6.00 5.90
CA MET A 22 -2.98 -6.49 5.08
C MET A 22 -4.01 -7.22 5.92
N LYS A 23 -3.58 -7.98 6.93
CA LYS A 23 -4.53 -8.65 7.83
C LYS A 23 -5.29 -7.65 8.69
N LEU A 24 -4.62 -6.57 9.07
CA LEU A 24 -5.28 -5.51 9.82
C LEU A 24 -6.39 -4.87 8.98
N LEU A 25 -6.10 -4.57 7.72
CA LEU A 25 -7.09 -3.97 6.83
C LEU A 25 -8.27 -4.91 6.62
N GLU A 26 -8.01 -6.20 6.50
CA GLU A 26 -9.07 -7.18 6.37
C GLU A 26 -9.94 -7.22 7.63
N ARG A 27 -9.31 -7.17 8.79
CA ARG A 27 -10.03 -7.18 10.07
C ARG A 27 -10.97 -5.99 10.20
N TYR A 28 -10.54 -4.83 9.73
CA TYR A 28 -11.36 -3.63 9.77
C TYR A 28 -12.26 -3.48 8.55
N LYS A 29 -12.27 -4.49 7.68
CA LYS A 29 -13.16 -4.52 6.51
C LYS A 29 -12.97 -3.32 5.58
N VAL A 30 -11.74 -2.89 5.40
CA VAL A 30 -11.42 -1.80 4.50
C VAL A 30 -11.62 -2.28 3.06
N PRO A 31 -12.40 -1.57 2.24
CA PRO A 31 -12.62 -2.00 0.86
C PRO A 31 -11.33 -2.06 0.07
N LYS A 32 -11.13 -3.14 -0.68
CA LYS A 32 -9.90 -3.31 -1.47
C LYS A 32 -9.67 -2.16 -2.44
N LYS A 33 -10.72 -1.56 -2.94
CA LYS A 33 -10.60 -0.48 -3.92
C LYS A 33 -9.88 0.74 -3.38
N ARG A 34 -9.73 0.83 -2.05
CA ARG A 34 -9.04 1.96 -1.43
C ARG A 34 -7.57 1.69 -1.17
N VAL A 35 -7.10 0.45 -1.37
CA VAL A 35 -5.77 0.05 -0.95
C VAL A 35 -4.79 0.07 -2.13
N TYR A 36 -3.75 0.89 -2.00
CA TYR A 36 -2.69 1.01 -3.01
C TYR A 36 -1.36 0.69 -2.36
N ILE A 37 -0.61 -0.23 -2.97
CA ILE A 37 0.69 -0.64 -2.46
C ILE A 37 1.75 -0.08 -3.39
N PHE A 38 2.77 0.57 -2.85
CA PHE A 38 3.82 1.22 -3.64
C PHE A 38 5.13 0.47 -3.46
N VAL A 39 5.72 0.04 -4.55
CA VAL A 39 6.96 -0.73 -4.57
C VAL A 39 8.01 -0.02 -5.41
N ALA A 40 9.27 -0.45 -5.28
CA ALA A 40 10.38 0.27 -5.89
C ALA A 40 10.56 0.00 -7.38
N ASP A 41 10.31 -1.24 -7.81
CA ASP A 41 10.54 -1.60 -9.22
C ASP A 41 9.63 -2.77 -9.63
N ASN A 42 9.75 -3.17 -10.90
CA ASN A 42 8.91 -4.24 -11.43
C ASN A 42 9.19 -5.61 -10.82
N SER A 43 10.42 -5.86 -10.41
CA SER A 43 10.74 -7.12 -9.73
C SER A 43 9.98 -7.22 -8.43
N GLU A 44 9.95 -6.14 -7.65
CA GLU A 44 9.19 -6.09 -6.42
C GLU A 44 7.70 -6.27 -6.69
N LYS A 45 7.19 -5.62 -7.73
CA LYS A 45 5.79 -5.74 -8.07
C LYS A 45 5.39 -7.19 -8.29
N ASN A 46 6.22 -7.93 -9.06
CA ASN A 46 5.94 -9.33 -9.33
C ASN A 46 5.92 -10.17 -8.07
N ILE A 47 6.87 -9.92 -7.15
CA ILE A 47 6.93 -10.64 -5.89
C ILE A 47 5.69 -10.37 -5.05
N TYR A 48 5.28 -9.11 -4.97
CA TYR A 48 4.11 -8.76 -4.18
C TYR A 48 2.83 -9.33 -4.80
N GLU A 49 2.73 -9.35 -6.12
CA GLU A 49 1.57 -9.95 -6.77
C GLU A 49 1.47 -11.44 -6.50
N ASP A 50 2.61 -12.14 -6.43
CA ASP A 50 2.62 -13.56 -6.13
C ASP A 50 2.31 -13.85 -4.66
N THR A 51 2.69 -12.94 -3.77
CA THR A 51 2.56 -13.15 -2.33
C THR A 51 1.19 -12.75 -1.80
N LEU A 52 0.64 -11.65 -2.30
CA LEU A 52 -0.60 -11.09 -1.79
C LEU A 52 -1.81 -11.60 -2.56
N ASP A 53 -2.94 -11.66 -1.87
CA ASP A 53 -4.22 -12.01 -2.49
C ASP A 53 -4.70 -10.82 -3.31
N LYS A 54 -4.96 -11.02 -4.58
CA LYS A 54 -5.44 -9.96 -5.46
C LYS A 54 -6.74 -9.32 -4.98
N LYS A 55 -7.46 -10.00 -4.12
CA LYS A 55 -8.71 -9.48 -3.56
C LYS A 55 -8.49 -8.56 -2.39
N SER A 56 -7.24 -8.37 -1.96
CA SER A 56 -6.95 -7.57 -0.78
C SER A 56 -6.50 -6.14 -1.08
N TYR A 57 -6.24 -5.82 -2.35
CA TYR A 57 -5.79 -4.48 -2.72
C TYR A 57 -6.33 -4.08 -4.09
N ASN A 58 -6.28 -2.78 -4.37
CA ASN A 58 -6.70 -2.26 -5.67
C ASN A 58 -5.57 -2.39 -6.68
N LYS A 59 -4.40 -1.88 -6.32
CA LYS A 59 -3.30 -1.81 -7.28
C LYS A 59 -1.96 -1.80 -6.58
N ILE A 60 -0.96 -2.38 -7.23
CA ILE A 60 0.43 -2.26 -6.82
C ILE A 60 1.08 -1.30 -7.80
N VAL A 61 1.60 -0.19 -7.29
CA VAL A 61 2.15 0.88 -8.11
C VAL A 61 3.66 0.85 -8.02
N VAL A 62 4.33 0.88 -9.17
CA VAL A 62 5.79 0.95 -9.19
C VAL A 62 6.19 2.40 -9.10
N GLY A 63 6.89 2.74 -8.02
CA GLY A 63 7.37 4.10 -7.79
C GLY A 63 8.82 4.25 -8.21
N LYS A 64 9.50 5.20 -7.58
CA LYS A 64 10.92 5.42 -7.82
C LYS A 64 11.73 4.82 -6.67
N PRO A 65 12.91 4.26 -6.95
CA PRO A 65 13.76 3.74 -5.88
C PRO A 65 14.17 4.83 -4.92
N GLY A 66 14.33 4.46 -3.66
CA GLY A 66 14.78 5.39 -2.65
C GLY A 66 13.64 5.93 -1.81
N ILE A 67 13.77 5.72 -0.49
CA ILE A 67 12.70 6.07 0.43
C ILE A 67 12.45 7.57 0.51
N LYS A 68 13.46 8.37 0.19
CA LYS A 68 13.31 9.82 0.22
C LYS A 68 12.22 10.32 -0.71
N HIS A 69 12.06 9.64 -1.85
CA HIS A 69 11.16 10.12 -2.90
C HIS A 69 9.82 9.41 -2.90
N ILE A 70 9.69 8.34 -2.14
CA ILE A 70 8.46 7.55 -2.21
C ILE A 70 7.25 8.33 -1.70
N ARG A 71 7.42 9.13 -0.64
CA ARG A 71 6.31 9.89 -0.11
C ARG A 71 5.84 10.96 -1.09
N ASN A 72 6.77 11.64 -1.75
CA ASN A 72 6.42 12.62 -2.77
C ASN A 72 5.73 11.94 -3.94
N PHE A 73 6.23 10.78 -4.33
CA PHE A 73 5.62 10.03 -5.41
C PHE A 73 4.18 9.63 -5.07
N MET A 74 3.96 9.14 -3.86
CA MET A 74 2.63 8.74 -3.43
C MET A 74 1.68 9.94 -3.37
N ALA A 75 2.18 11.07 -2.85
CA ALA A 75 1.35 12.26 -2.74
C ALA A 75 0.92 12.78 -4.10
N ASN A 76 1.79 12.64 -5.11
CA ASN A 76 1.50 13.13 -6.45
C ASN A 76 0.76 12.11 -7.32
N TYR A 77 0.70 10.86 -6.89
CA TYR A 77 0.03 9.82 -7.66
C TYR A 77 -1.47 10.03 -7.71
N PHE A 78 -2.04 10.50 -6.61
CA PHE A 78 -3.48 10.71 -6.52
C PHE A 78 -3.87 12.14 -6.89
N PRO A 79 -5.12 12.35 -7.34
CA PRO A 79 -5.56 13.70 -7.68
C PRO A 79 -5.48 14.64 -6.49
N GLU A 80 -5.27 15.91 -6.77
CA GLU A 80 -5.27 16.93 -5.74
C GLU A 80 -6.59 16.93 -4.99
N GLY A 81 -6.53 17.09 -3.68
CA GLY A 81 -7.71 17.05 -2.85
C GLY A 81 -8.09 15.68 -2.34
N LYS A 82 -7.40 14.64 -2.82
CA LYS A 82 -7.68 13.28 -2.35
C LYS A 82 -7.12 13.07 -0.96
N HIS A 83 -7.92 12.51 -0.09
CA HIS A 83 -7.46 12.14 1.25
C HIS A 83 -6.61 10.88 1.17
N ILE A 84 -5.37 10.96 1.63
CA ILE A 84 -4.44 9.83 1.58
C ILE A 84 -4.08 9.41 3.00
N VAL A 85 -4.33 8.16 3.33
CA VAL A 85 -3.93 7.58 4.61
C VAL A 85 -2.67 6.77 4.38
N TYR A 86 -1.57 7.18 5.00
CA TYR A 86 -0.30 6.47 4.84
C TYR A 86 -0.16 5.44 5.94
N LEU A 87 0.09 4.19 5.58
CA LEU A 87 0.30 3.13 6.54
C LEU A 87 1.63 2.44 6.25
N ASP A 88 2.31 2.00 7.31
CA ASP A 88 3.51 1.19 7.17
C ASP A 88 3.12 -0.25 6.85
N ASP A 89 4.10 -1.05 6.42
CA ASP A 89 3.83 -2.44 6.04
C ASP A 89 3.87 -3.41 7.23
N ASP A 90 4.12 -2.92 8.45
CA ASP A 90 4.23 -3.77 9.62
C ASP A 90 3.28 -3.39 10.75
N ILE A 91 2.12 -2.87 10.42
CA ILE A 91 1.17 -2.39 11.42
C ILE A 91 0.29 -3.54 11.91
N ASN A 92 0.22 -3.69 13.23
CA ASN A 92 -0.65 -4.68 13.87
C ASN A 92 -1.93 -4.06 14.43
N LYS A 93 -1.90 -2.78 14.76
CA LYS A 93 -3.04 -2.06 15.33
C LYS A 93 -3.08 -0.66 14.75
N LEU A 94 -4.29 -0.09 14.69
CA LEU A 94 -4.46 1.25 14.17
C LEU A 94 -4.50 2.34 15.25
N TRP A 95 -4.17 2.02 16.47
CA TRP A 95 -4.06 3.02 17.53
C TRP A 95 -2.95 2.69 18.51
#